data_ba8caad9ab5a08236af6e8b7e6a4fc0a
#
_entry.id   ba8caad9ab5a08236af6e8b7e6a4fc0a
#
_cell.length_a   1.000
_cell.length_b   1.000
_cell.length_c   1.000
_cell.angle_alpha   90.00
_cell.angle_beta   90.00
_cell.angle_gamma   90.00
#
_symmetry.space_group_name_H-M   'P 1'
#
loop_
_entity.id
_entity.type
_entity.pdbx_description
1 polymer ?
#
loop_
_entity_poly.entity_id
_entity_poly.type
_entity_poly.pdbx_seq_one_letter_code
_entity_poly.pdbx_strand_id
1 'polypeptide(L)'
;MFDTLSDRLAATFKNLRGKGRLSEADIDATAREIRIALLEADVALPVVRAFIANVKERARGVEVSQALNPAQQVVKIVNEELVGILGGETRRLRFAKNPPTVIMLAGLQGAGKTTLAGKLGVWLKGQGHSPLLVACDLQRPNAVNQLSVVADRAGVAVYAPEPGNGVGDPVQVAKDSIEHARSKQFDVVIVDTAGRLGIDQELMQQAADIRDAVSPDEILFVVDAMIGQDAVNTAEAFRDGVGFDGVVLSKLDGDARGGAALSIAHVTGKQIMFASNGEKLEDFDAFHPDRMASRILDMGDLLTLIEQAEKTFTQEEAAKMASKLASSKGKDFTLDDFLAQMEQVRKMGSISKLLGMLPGMGQIKDQINSIDERDVDRTAAIIKSMTPHERQEPTIINGSRRARIAKGSGVEVSAVKNLVERFFEARKMMSKMAQGGGMPGMPGMPGMGGGPGRQKKQIKQAKGKRKSGNPMKRKAEEQAAAARREQAAAQGGAFGLPAQEDKNFELPDEFKKFMG
;
A
#
# COMPACT_ATOMS: atom_id res chain seq x y z
N MET A 1 2.38 -0.25 -9.09
CA MET A 1 1.86 -1.65 -9.07
C MET A 1 0.39 -1.61 -9.47
N PHE A 2 0.01 -2.33 -10.51
CA PHE A 2 -1.37 -2.39 -11.07
C PHE A 2 -1.98 -1.06 -11.52
N ASP A 3 -1.20 -0.01 -11.70
CA ASP A 3 -1.71 1.34 -11.92
C ASP A 3 -2.60 1.43 -13.17
N THR A 4 -2.15 0.85 -14.27
CA THR A 4 -2.90 0.84 -15.54
C THR A 4 -4.23 0.09 -15.40
N LEU A 5 -4.23 -1.06 -14.71
CA LEU A 5 -5.44 -1.85 -14.47
C LEU A 5 -6.40 -1.13 -13.52
N SER A 6 -5.88 -0.57 -12.43
CA SER A 6 -6.68 0.18 -11.45
C SER A 6 -7.39 1.38 -12.08
N ASP A 7 -6.67 2.19 -12.87
CA ASP A 7 -7.22 3.38 -13.52
C ASP A 7 -8.35 3.00 -14.50
N ARG A 8 -8.16 1.91 -15.27
CA ARG A 8 -9.19 1.40 -16.20
C ARG A 8 -10.42 0.88 -15.48
N LEU A 9 -10.24 0.08 -14.44
CA LEU A 9 -11.36 -0.44 -13.64
C LEU A 9 -12.10 0.69 -12.92
N ALA A 10 -11.38 1.66 -12.34
CA ALA A 10 -11.98 2.83 -11.72
C ALA A 10 -12.83 3.64 -12.70
N ALA A 11 -12.35 3.87 -13.94
CA ALA A 11 -13.10 4.55 -14.99
C ALA A 11 -14.37 3.77 -15.37
N THR A 12 -14.27 2.44 -15.53
CA THR A 12 -15.41 1.56 -15.82
C THR A 12 -16.49 1.65 -14.73
N PHE A 13 -16.09 1.58 -13.45
CA PHE A 13 -17.04 1.66 -12.33
C PHE A 13 -17.62 3.05 -12.11
N LYS A 14 -16.89 4.12 -12.45
CA LYS A 14 -17.42 5.48 -12.42
C LYS A 14 -18.62 5.64 -13.35
N ASN A 15 -18.59 5.02 -14.53
CA ASN A 15 -19.70 5.04 -15.49
C ASN A 15 -20.94 4.28 -14.99
N LEU A 16 -20.78 3.34 -14.05
CA LEU A 16 -21.90 2.60 -13.44
C LEU A 16 -22.57 3.36 -12.28
N ARG A 17 -21.83 4.20 -11.55
CA ARG A 17 -22.33 4.87 -10.33
C ARG A 17 -23.53 5.78 -10.55
N GLY A 18 -23.77 6.25 -11.78
CA GLY A 18 -24.92 7.09 -12.13
C GLY A 18 -26.21 6.33 -12.50
N LYS A 19 -26.16 4.99 -12.59
CA LYS A 19 -27.29 4.17 -13.07
C LYS A 19 -28.07 3.58 -11.90
N GLY A 20 -29.32 3.98 -11.75
CA GLY A 20 -30.19 3.49 -10.65
C GLY A 20 -30.64 2.02 -10.81
N ARG A 21 -30.67 1.49 -12.03
CA ARG A 21 -30.85 0.06 -12.36
C ARG A 21 -29.85 -0.31 -13.44
N LEU A 22 -29.28 -1.51 -13.35
CA LEU A 22 -28.45 -2.09 -14.39
C LEU A 22 -29.27 -3.01 -15.27
N SER A 23 -29.25 -2.79 -16.58
CA SER A 23 -29.78 -3.71 -17.57
C SER A 23 -28.75 -4.80 -17.90
N GLU A 24 -29.19 -5.91 -18.52
CA GLU A 24 -28.25 -6.92 -19.04
C GLU A 24 -27.25 -6.32 -20.03
N ALA A 25 -27.66 -5.35 -20.85
CA ALA A 25 -26.78 -4.64 -21.75
C ALA A 25 -25.70 -3.82 -21.02
N ASP A 26 -26.01 -3.25 -19.84
CA ASP A 26 -25.04 -2.54 -19.00
C ASP A 26 -24.03 -3.51 -18.38
N ILE A 27 -24.48 -4.67 -17.93
CA ILE A 27 -23.61 -5.73 -17.40
C ILE A 27 -22.69 -6.25 -18.50
N ASP A 28 -23.20 -6.50 -19.70
CA ASP A 28 -22.39 -6.96 -20.82
C ASP A 28 -21.39 -5.90 -21.32
N ALA A 29 -21.77 -4.63 -21.33
CA ALA A 29 -20.86 -3.52 -21.64
C ALA A 29 -19.74 -3.41 -20.60
N THR A 30 -20.09 -3.45 -19.31
CA THR A 30 -19.11 -3.40 -18.20
C THR A 30 -18.16 -4.60 -18.24
N ALA A 31 -18.68 -5.79 -18.44
CA ALA A 31 -17.85 -7.00 -18.55
C ALA A 31 -16.90 -6.94 -19.76
N ARG A 32 -17.29 -6.27 -20.86
CA ARG A 32 -16.42 -6.04 -22.02
C ARG A 32 -15.28 -5.10 -21.67
N GLU A 33 -15.54 -3.99 -20.99
CA GLU A 33 -14.51 -3.05 -20.54
C GLU A 33 -13.53 -3.70 -19.54
N ILE A 34 -14.04 -4.46 -18.57
CA ILE A 34 -13.21 -5.23 -17.62
C ILE A 34 -12.34 -6.24 -18.39
N ARG A 35 -12.89 -6.94 -19.38
CA ARG A 35 -12.12 -7.87 -20.22
C ARG A 35 -10.97 -7.17 -20.93
N ILE A 36 -11.23 -6.00 -21.52
CA ILE A 36 -10.19 -5.23 -22.20
C ILE A 36 -9.11 -4.81 -21.20
N ALA A 37 -9.50 -4.30 -20.02
CA ALA A 37 -8.56 -3.89 -18.97
C ALA A 37 -7.65 -5.05 -18.52
N LEU A 38 -8.19 -6.25 -18.32
CA LEU A 38 -7.42 -7.44 -17.94
C LEU A 38 -6.47 -7.90 -19.06
N LEU A 39 -6.90 -7.85 -20.33
CA LEU A 39 -6.05 -8.20 -21.47
C LEU A 39 -4.89 -7.20 -21.65
N GLU A 40 -5.14 -5.91 -21.48
CA GLU A 40 -4.11 -4.87 -21.54
C GLU A 40 -3.15 -4.95 -20.33
N ALA A 41 -3.64 -5.46 -19.20
CA ALA A 41 -2.82 -5.79 -18.05
C ALA A 41 -1.99 -7.09 -18.25
N ASP A 42 -2.06 -7.70 -19.43
CA ASP A 42 -1.33 -8.94 -19.77
C ASP A 42 -1.75 -10.16 -18.93
N VAL A 43 -3.03 -10.24 -18.55
CA VAL A 43 -3.60 -11.41 -17.87
C VAL A 43 -3.83 -12.54 -18.87
N ALA A 44 -3.51 -13.77 -18.49
CA ALA A 44 -3.66 -14.95 -19.35
C ALA A 44 -5.11 -15.14 -19.84
N LEU A 45 -5.27 -15.39 -21.14
CA LEU A 45 -6.58 -15.48 -21.78
C LEU A 45 -7.54 -16.49 -21.14
N PRO A 46 -7.14 -17.68 -20.69
CA PRO A 46 -8.00 -18.61 -19.96
C PRO A 46 -8.55 -18.00 -18.67
N VAL A 47 -7.70 -17.29 -17.91
CA VAL A 47 -8.06 -16.60 -16.66
C VAL A 47 -9.09 -15.50 -16.94
N VAL A 48 -8.83 -14.66 -17.95
CA VAL A 48 -9.76 -13.59 -18.34
C VAL A 48 -11.13 -14.15 -18.75
N ARG A 49 -11.15 -15.26 -19.49
CA ARG A 49 -12.42 -15.91 -19.91
C ARG A 49 -13.22 -16.42 -18.70
N ALA A 50 -12.56 -17.14 -17.79
CA ALA A 50 -13.20 -17.66 -16.57
C ALA A 50 -13.72 -16.51 -15.70
N PHE A 51 -12.88 -15.51 -15.45
CA PHE A 51 -13.25 -14.33 -14.67
C PHE A 51 -14.49 -13.62 -15.21
N ILE A 52 -14.50 -13.31 -16.51
CA ILE A 52 -15.63 -12.61 -17.15
C ILE A 52 -16.91 -13.48 -17.14
N ALA A 53 -16.78 -14.79 -17.32
CA ALA A 53 -17.93 -15.70 -17.23
C ALA A 53 -18.56 -15.66 -15.84
N ASN A 54 -17.73 -15.82 -14.78
CA ASN A 54 -18.18 -15.77 -13.39
C ASN A 54 -18.80 -14.42 -13.02
N VAL A 55 -18.16 -13.31 -13.40
CA VAL A 55 -18.70 -11.96 -13.13
C VAL A 55 -20.06 -11.78 -13.79
N LYS A 56 -20.24 -12.21 -15.04
CA LYS A 56 -21.52 -12.10 -15.75
C LYS A 56 -22.60 -12.98 -15.12
N GLU A 57 -22.28 -14.22 -14.78
CA GLU A 57 -23.22 -15.15 -14.14
C GLU A 57 -23.70 -14.60 -12.80
N ARG A 58 -22.78 -14.18 -11.96
CA ARG A 58 -23.09 -13.62 -10.64
C ARG A 58 -23.83 -12.29 -10.73
N ALA A 59 -23.45 -11.40 -11.66
CA ALA A 59 -24.12 -10.12 -11.84
C ALA A 59 -25.57 -10.27 -12.35
N ARG A 60 -25.87 -11.31 -13.15
CA ARG A 60 -27.23 -11.63 -13.61
C ARG A 60 -28.08 -12.32 -12.54
N GLY A 61 -27.46 -13.16 -11.70
CA GLY A 61 -28.15 -13.91 -10.64
C GLY A 61 -28.40 -13.12 -9.35
N VAL A 62 -27.92 -11.90 -9.25
CA VAL A 62 -28.07 -11.09 -8.03
C VAL A 62 -29.50 -10.57 -7.95
N GLU A 63 -30.33 -11.23 -7.14
CA GLU A 63 -31.48 -10.57 -6.52
C GLU A 63 -30.99 -9.37 -5.75
N VAL A 64 -31.47 -8.19 -6.13
CA VAL A 64 -31.02 -6.88 -5.63
C VAL A 64 -31.04 -6.88 -4.11
N SER A 65 -29.89 -7.03 -3.47
CA SER A 65 -29.77 -6.77 -2.04
C SER A 65 -30.24 -5.34 -1.76
N GLN A 66 -31.28 -5.17 -0.95
CA GLN A 66 -31.87 -3.86 -0.65
C GLN A 66 -30.88 -2.90 0.02
N ALA A 67 -29.72 -3.39 0.46
CA ALA A 67 -28.69 -2.62 1.17
C ALA A 67 -27.62 -1.98 0.26
N LEU A 68 -27.44 -2.47 -0.98
CA LEU A 68 -26.43 -1.99 -1.91
C LEU A 68 -27.08 -1.53 -3.22
N ASN A 69 -26.57 -0.45 -3.82
CA ASN A 69 -26.98 -0.11 -5.17
C ASN A 69 -26.37 -1.09 -6.20
N PRO A 70 -26.96 -1.26 -7.39
CA PRO A 70 -26.49 -2.24 -8.38
C PRO A 70 -25.02 -2.08 -8.79
N ALA A 71 -24.53 -0.85 -8.88
CA ALA A 71 -23.12 -0.58 -9.18
C ALA A 71 -22.19 -1.10 -8.06
N GLN A 72 -22.55 -0.90 -6.79
CA GLN A 72 -21.79 -1.43 -5.65
C GLN A 72 -21.77 -2.96 -5.62
N GLN A 73 -22.86 -3.60 -6.04
CA GLN A 73 -22.92 -5.06 -6.14
C GLN A 73 -21.97 -5.61 -7.21
N VAL A 74 -21.90 -4.97 -8.38
CA VAL A 74 -20.94 -5.37 -9.42
C VAL A 74 -19.50 -5.19 -8.94
N VAL A 75 -19.17 -4.07 -8.28
CA VAL A 75 -17.84 -3.84 -7.70
C VAL A 75 -17.50 -4.92 -6.66
N LYS A 76 -18.46 -5.30 -5.81
CA LYS A 76 -18.28 -6.38 -4.82
C LYS A 76 -18.00 -7.72 -5.51
N ILE A 77 -18.78 -8.09 -6.53
CA ILE A 77 -18.58 -9.32 -7.31
C ILE A 77 -17.19 -9.33 -7.94
N VAL A 78 -16.79 -8.24 -8.58
CA VAL A 78 -15.46 -8.11 -9.21
C VAL A 78 -14.34 -8.23 -8.15
N ASN A 79 -14.51 -7.65 -6.97
CA ASN A 79 -13.54 -7.78 -5.88
C ASN A 79 -13.41 -9.25 -5.42
N GLU A 80 -14.50 -9.94 -5.21
CA GLU A 80 -14.49 -11.35 -4.78
C GLU A 80 -13.88 -12.27 -5.84
N GLU A 81 -14.16 -12.03 -7.13
CA GLU A 81 -13.54 -12.77 -8.23
C GLU A 81 -12.04 -12.46 -8.35
N LEU A 82 -11.60 -11.19 -8.13
CA LEU A 82 -10.18 -10.83 -8.07
C LEU A 82 -9.48 -11.56 -6.92
N VAL A 83 -10.07 -11.60 -5.74
CA VAL A 83 -9.53 -12.36 -4.61
C VAL A 83 -9.37 -13.83 -5.00
N GLY A 84 -10.38 -14.41 -5.67
CA GLY A 84 -10.37 -15.81 -6.12
C GLY A 84 -9.22 -16.12 -7.07
N ILE A 85 -9.01 -15.30 -8.10
CA ILE A 85 -7.92 -15.53 -9.07
C ILE A 85 -6.52 -15.24 -8.50
N LEU A 86 -6.42 -14.42 -7.44
CA LEU A 86 -5.17 -14.17 -6.71
C LEU A 86 -4.81 -15.28 -5.71
N GLY A 87 -5.65 -16.33 -5.60
CA GLY A 87 -5.40 -17.49 -4.74
C GLY A 87 -6.34 -17.63 -3.54
N GLY A 88 -7.32 -16.73 -3.38
CA GLY A 88 -8.34 -16.79 -2.35
C GLY A 88 -7.85 -16.35 -0.97
N GLU A 89 -7.28 -17.26 -0.20
CA GLU A 89 -6.81 -16.98 1.17
C GLU A 89 -5.30 -16.87 1.24
N THR A 90 -4.81 -16.12 2.23
CA THR A 90 -3.37 -16.02 2.53
C THR A 90 -2.86 -17.35 3.06
N ARG A 91 -1.90 -17.95 2.36
CA ARG A 91 -1.25 -19.18 2.80
C ARG A 91 -0.02 -18.86 3.65
N ARG A 92 0.11 -19.54 4.79
CA ARG A 92 1.27 -19.45 5.67
C ARG A 92 2.28 -20.57 5.36
N LEU A 93 3.55 -20.33 5.72
CA LEU A 93 4.58 -21.38 5.70
C LEU A 93 4.21 -22.51 6.64
N ARG A 94 4.51 -23.73 6.19
CA ARG A 94 4.43 -24.93 7.04
C ARG A 94 5.79 -25.13 7.67
N PHE A 95 5.80 -25.27 8.98
CA PHE A 95 7.00 -25.58 9.73
C PHE A 95 7.03 -27.06 10.09
N ALA A 96 8.24 -27.66 10.00
CA ALA A 96 8.47 -29.04 10.42
C ALA A 96 8.21 -29.22 11.91
N LYS A 97 7.67 -30.36 12.29
CA LYS A 97 7.51 -30.71 13.73
C LYS A 97 8.86 -30.87 14.42
N ASN A 98 9.86 -31.37 13.71
CA ASN A 98 11.22 -31.56 14.17
C ASN A 98 12.15 -30.66 13.36
N PRO A 99 12.75 -29.63 13.96
CA PRO A 99 13.68 -28.74 13.25
C PRO A 99 14.90 -29.48 12.66
N PRO A 100 15.49 -28.94 11.60
CA PRO A 100 15.12 -27.71 10.90
C PRO A 100 13.99 -27.90 9.89
N THR A 101 13.18 -26.84 9.69
CA THR A 101 12.30 -26.70 8.52
C THR A 101 13.15 -26.40 7.29
N VAL A 102 12.99 -27.14 6.22
CA VAL A 102 13.75 -26.95 4.98
C VAL A 102 12.88 -26.24 3.94
N ILE A 103 13.31 -25.06 3.52
CA ILE A 103 12.68 -24.25 2.48
C ILE A 103 13.60 -24.19 1.27
N MET A 104 13.17 -24.71 0.13
CA MET A 104 13.92 -24.67 -1.12
C MET A 104 13.41 -23.54 -2.03
N LEU A 105 14.30 -22.71 -2.56
CA LEU A 105 13.98 -21.68 -3.54
C LEU A 105 14.26 -22.20 -4.95
N ALA A 106 13.25 -22.21 -5.82
CA ALA A 106 13.35 -22.63 -7.22
C ALA A 106 12.94 -21.49 -8.16
N GLY A 107 13.49 -21.44 -9.37
CA GLY A 107 13.15 -20.41 -10.36
C GLY A 107 14.30 -20.08 -11.31
N LEU A 108 14.02 -19.26 -12.34
CA LEU A 108 15.00 -18.86 -13.34
C LEU A 108 16.09 -17.92 -12.77
N GLN A 109 17.16 -17.76 -13.54
CA GLN A 109 18.20 -16.76 -13.27
C GLN A 109 17.58 -15.34 -13.37
N GLY A 110 17.97 -14.46 -12.46
CA GLY A 110 17.43 -13.10 -12.43
C GLY A 110 16.07 -12.96 -11.73
N ALA A 111 15.39 -14.05 -11.38
CA ALA A 111 14.15 -14.02 -10.61
C ALA A 111 14.33 -13.52 -9.17
N GLY A 112 15.57 -13.34 -8.71
CA GLY A 112 15.83 -12.76 -7.38
C GLY A 112 15.91 -13.76 -6.23
N LYS A 113 16.15 -15.06 -6.47
CA LYS A 113 16.22 -16.10 -5.43
C LYS A 113 17.21 -15.76 -4.31
N THR A 114 18.44 -15.42 -4.65
CA THR A 114 19.49 -15.08 -3.67
C THR A 114 19.12 -13.88 -2.80
N THR A 115 18.56 -12.82 -3.40
CA THR A 115 18.05 -11.67 -2.65
C THR A 115 16.86 -12.05 -1.78
N LEU A 116 15.99 -12.92 -2.30
CA LEU A 116 14.84 -13.42 -1.59
C LEU A 116 15.25 -14.29 -0.38
N ALA A 117 16.29 -15.09 -0.51
CA ALA A 117 16.84 -15.86 0.63
C ALA A 117 17.15 -14.94 1.82
N GLY A 118 17.80 -13.80 1.56
CA GLY A 118 18.05 -12.80 2.60
C GLY A 118 16.77 -12.14 3.13
N LYS A 119 15.83 -11.76 2.26
CA LYS A 119 14.54 -11.16 2.66
C LYS A 119 13.73 -12.11 3.54
N LEU A 120 13.60 -13.36 3.12
CA LEU A 120 12.91 -14.41 3.87
C LEU A 120 13.63 -14.68 5.21
N GLY A 121 14.97 -14.65 5.22
CA GLY A 121 15.76 -14.77 6.42
C GLY A 121 15.48 -13.66 7.44
N VAL A 122 15.42 -12.39 6.99
CA VAL A 122 15.04 -11.23 7.84
C VAL A 122 13.62 -11.37 8.36
N TRP A 123 12.68 -11.75 7.50
CA TRP A 123 11.26 -11.93 7.85
C TRP A 123 11.08 -13.04 8.89
N LEU A 124 11.73 -14.19 8.73
CA LEU A 124 11.72 -15.30 9.69
C LEU A 124 12.36 -14.91 11.03
N LYS A 125 13.50 -14.22 11.00
CA LYS A 125 14.17 -13.71 12.19
C LYS A 125 13.27 -12.75 12.97
N GLY A 126 12.51 -11.90 12.26
CA GLY A 126 11.50 -11.02 12.86
C GLY A 126 10.36 -11.75 13.56
N GLN A 127 10.14 -13.03 13.24
CA GLN A 127 9.17 -13.92 13.90
C GLN A 127 9.78 -14.79 14.99
N GLY A 128 11.07 -14.63 15.28
CA GLY A 128 11.75 -15.36 16.34
C GLY A 128 12.43 -16.66 15.89
N HIS A 129 12.52 -16.92 14.59
CA HIS A 129 13.24 -18.06 14.02
C HIS A 129 14.74 -17.79 13.88
N SER A 130 15.53 -18.87 13.79
CA SER A 130 16.98 -18.84 13.55
C SER A 130 17.30 -19.45 12.18
N PRO A 131 17.17 -18.69 11.08
CA PRO A 131 17.38 -19.20 9.74
C PRO A 131 18.87 -19.35 9.39
N LEU A 132 19.17 -20.36 8.56
CA LEU A 132 20.45 -20.61 7.93
C LEU A 132 20.27 -20.54 6.39
N LEU A 133 21.01 -19.68 5.71
CA LEU A 133 21.05 -19.63 4.25
C LEU A 133 22.07 -20.66 3.74
N VAL A 134 21.75 -21.35 2.64
CA VAL A 134 22.60 -22.40 2.06
C VAL A 134 22.91 -22.10 0.61
N ALA A 135 24.21 -22.04 0.27
CA ALA A 135 24.69 -21.71 -1.05
C ALA A 135 24.75 -22.96 -1.95
N CYS A 136 23.66 -23.25 -2.68
CA CYS A 136 23.61 -24.33 -3.67
C CYS A 136 23.68 -23.84 -5.14
N ASP A 137 23.80 -22.53 -5.40
CA ASP A 137 24.14 -22.00 -6.72
C ASP A 137 25.67 -22.03 -6.91
N LEU A 138 26.21 -23.21 -7.22
CA LEU A 138 27.66 -23.41 -7.39
C LEU A 138 28.14 -23.19 -8.82
N GLN A 139 27.25 -23.10 -9.80
CA GLN A 139 27.61 -22.99 -11.22
C GLN A 139 27.91 -21.54 -11.61
N ARG A 140 27.16 -20.57 -11.06
CA ARG A 140 27.27 -19.18 -11.46
C ARG A 140 28.46 -18.50 -10.77
N PRO A 141 29.30 -17.75 -11.55
CA PRO A 141 30.40 -17.00 -10.97
C PRO A 141 29.94 -16.08 -9.84
N ASN A 142 30.65 -16.09 -8.72
CA ASN A 142 30.39 -15.27 -7.52
C ASN A 142 29.03 -15.47 -6.82
N ALA A 143 28.21 -16.47 -7.17
CA ALA A 143 26.92 -16.68 -6.54
C ALA A 143 27.05 -16.96 -5.04
N VAL A 144 28.01 -17.79 -4.64
CA VAL A 144 28.31 -18.10 -3.23
C VAL A 144 28.69 -16.84 -2.45
N ASN A 145 29.60 -16.01 -3.01
CA ASN A 145 29.95 -14.72 -2.39
C ASN A 145 28.76 -13.77 -2.32
N GLN A 146 27.92 -13.75 -3.36
CA GLN A 146 26.70 -12.93 -3.38
C GLN A 146 25.76 -13.31 -2.26
N LEU A 147 25.52 -14.61 -2.02
CA LEU A 147 24.68 -15.06 -0.92
C LEU A 147 25.30 -14.69 0.44
N SER A 148 26.63 -14.83 0.59
CA SER A 148 27.33 -14.44 1.82
C SER A 148 27.17 -12.96 2.12
N VAL A 149 27.31 -12.07 1.13
CA VAL A 149 27.09 -10.63 1.30
C VAL A 149 25.63 -10.33 1.68
N VAL A 150 24.68 -11.03 1.08
CA VAL A 150 23.26 -10.90 1.41
C VAL A 150 22.99 -11.36 2.83
N ALA A 151 23.58 -12.48 3.26
CA ALA A 151 23.47 -13.02 4.61
C ALA A 151 24.02 -12.05 5.67
N ASP A 152 25.20 -11.48 5.42
CA ASP A 152 25.82 -10.48 6.30
C ASP A 152 24.91 -9.24 6.47
N ARG A 153 24.35 -8.74 5.36
CA ARG A 153 23.42 -7.60 5.38
C ARG A 153 22.12 -7.91 6.11
N ALA A 154 21.64 -9.15 5.99
CA ALA A 154 20.45 -9.65 6.69
C ALA A 154 20.73 -9.97 8.17
N GLY A 155 21.99 -10.08 8.57
CA GLY A 155 22.40 -10.55 9.88
C GLY A 155 21.95 -11.99 10.13
N VAL A 156 22.02 -12.86 9.12
CA VAL A 156 21.61 -14.27 9.12
C VAL A 156 22.83 -15.13 8.81
N ALA A 157 22.90 -16.32 9.41
CA ALA A 157 23.98 -17.26 9.17
C ALA A 157 23.93 -17.81 7.73
N VAL A 158 25.10 -18.14 7.18
CA VAL A 158 25.23 -18.77 5.85
C VAL A 158 26.09 -20.03 5.94
N TYR A 159 25.69 -21.07 5.22
CA TYR A 159 26.46 -22.29 4.99
C TYR A 159 26.94 -22.29 3.54
N ALA A 160 28.23 -22.08 3.35
CA ALA A 160 28.89 -21.97 2.05
C ALA A 160 30.25 -22.67 2.09
N PRO A 161 30.29 -24.02 2.18
CA PRO A 161 31.53 -24.77 2.32
C PRO A 161 32.32 -24.86 1.02
N GLU A 162 31.64 -24.70 -0.12
CA GLU A 162 32.23 -24.83 -1.46
C GLU A 162 32.43 -23.47 -2.12
N PRO A 163 33.49 -23.28 -2.89
CA PRO A 163 33.79 -21.98 -3.49
C PRO A 163 32.84 -21.60 -4.64
N GLY A 164 32.11 -22.54 -5.23
CA GLY A 164 31.33 -22.35 -6.44
C GLY A 164 32.18 -22.18 -7.70
N ASN A 165 31.70 -21.41 -8.69
CA ASN A 165 32.34 -21.22 -9.99
C ASN A 165 32.55 -22.55 -10.79
N GLY A 166 31.56 -23.43 -10.71
CA GLY A 166 31.60 -24.75 -11.33
C GLY A 166 32.32 -25.82 -10.50
N VAL A 167 32.70 -25.51 -9.27
CA VAL A 167 33.35 -26.44 -8.33
C VAL A 167 32.40 -26.75 -7.17
N GLY A 168 32.32 -28.01 -6.79
CA GLY A 168 31.46 -28.50 -5.72
C GLY A 168 30.20 -29.22 -6.20
N ASP A 169 29.59 -29.98 -5.29
CA ASP A 169 28.31 -30.68 -5.53
C ASP A 169 27.16 -30.02 -4.74
N PRO A 170 26.22 -29.37 -5.42
CA PRO A 170 25.11 -28.67 -4.73
C PRO A 170 24.19 -29.63 -3.97
N VAL A 171 24.08 -30.90 -4.41
CA VAL A 171 23.27 -31.90 -3.71
C VAL A 171 23.91 -32.27 -2.37
N GLN A 172 25.24 -32.46 -2.38
CA GLN A 172 25.99 -32.79 -1.16
C GLN A 172 25.97 -31.58 -0.17
N VAL A 173 26.19 -30.35 -0.68
CA VAL A 173 26.10 -29.14 0.13
C VAL A 173 24.73 -29.01 0.80
N ALA A 174 23.65 -29.28 0.06
CA ALA A 174 22.30 -29.24 0.61
C ALA A 174 22.10 -30.28 1.71
N LYS A 175 22.58 -31.52 1.57
CA LYS A 175 22.52 -32.57 2.61
C LYS A 175 23.29 -32.18 3.86
N ASP A 176 24.55 -31.78 3.70
CA ASP A 176 25.44 -31.44 4.80
C ASP A 176 24.94 -30.22 5.57
N SER A 177 24.25 -29.30 4.91
CA SER A 177 23.66 -28.13 5.53
C SER A 177 22.60 -28.47 6.58
N ILE A 178 21.84 -29.56 6.39
CA ILE A 178 20.82 -30.01 7.34
C ILE A 178 21.48 -30.55 8.62
N GLU A 179 22.55 -31.31 8.50
CA GLU A 179 23.33 -31.80 9.62
C GLU A 179 24.00 -30.64 10.38
N HIS A 180 24.56 -29.69 9.62
CA HIS A 180 25.12 -28.46 10.17
C HIS A 180 24.05 -27.67 10.95
N ALA A 181 22.86 -27.47 10.36
CA ALA A 181 21.76 -26.77 11.00
C ALA A 181 21.35 -27.43 12.32
N ARG A 182 21.23 -28.76 12.35
CA ARG A 182 20.93 -29.52 13.58
C ARG A 182 22.01 -29.35 14.63
N SER A 183 23.29 -29.44 14.23
CA SER A 183 24.42 -29.33 15.17
C SER A 183 24.55 -27.93 15.77
N LYS A 184 24.14 -26.89 15.04
CA LYS A 184 24.18 -25.47 15.44
C LYS A 184 22.84 -24.93 15.93
N GLN A 185 21.81 -25.77 15.99
CA GLN A 185 20.46 -25.43 16.47
C GLN A 185 19.75 -24.34 15.65
N PHE A 186 19.99 -24.30 14.34
CA PHE A 186 19.13 -23.54 13.43
C PHE A 186 17.80 -24.28 13.25
N ASP A 187 16.70 -23.54 13.27
CA ASP A 187 15.36 -24.11 13.16
C ASP A 187 14.79 -24.03 11.73
N VAL A 188 15.38 -23.20 10.86
CA VAL A 188 15.01 -23.09 9.44
C VAL A 188 16.27 -23.12 8.57
N VAL A 189 16.19 -23.84 7.46
CA VAL A 189 17.20 -23.90 6.41
C VAL A 189 16.60 -23.37 5.12
N ILE A 190 17.22 -22.38 4.49
CA ILE A 190 16.81 -21.80 3.21
C ILE A 190 17.84 -22.16 2.16
N VAL A 191 17.46 -23.03 1.23
CA VAL A 191 18.35 -23.53 0.16
C VAL A 191 18.20 -22.63 -1.06
N ASP A 192 19.25 -21.83 -1.37
CA ASP A 192 19.33 -21.01 -2.58
C ASP A 192 19.91 -21.85 -3.73
N THR A 193 19.06 -22.21 -4.70
CA THR A 193 19.45 -23.06 -5.82
C THR A 193 19.89 -22.26 -7.03
N ALA A 194 20.64 -22.91 -7.94
CA ALA A 194 21.00 -22.34 -9.22
C ALA A 194 19.77 -21.95 -10.05
N GLY A 195 19.95 -21.00 -10.97
CA GLY A 195 19.00 -20.66 -12.01
C GLY A 195 19.71 -20.39 -13.32
N ARG A 196 19.11 -20.79 -14.45
CA ARG A 196 19.60 -20.46 -15.80
C ARG A 196 18.62 -19.48 -16.48
N LEU A 197 19.05 -18.91 -17.59
CA LEU A 197 18.26 -17.90 -18.33
C LEU A 197 17.00 -18.47 -18.97
N GLY A 198 16.93 -19.77 -19.15
CA GLY A 198 15.79 -20.47 -19.72
C GLY A 198 15.50 -21.79 -19.02
N ILE A 199 14.40 -22.41 -19.38
CA ILE A 199 13.99 -23.73 -18.90
C ILE A 199 14.84 -24.77 -19.66
N ASP A 200 15.72 -25.45 -18.95
CA ASP A 200 16.46 -26.58 -19.53
C ASP A 200 16.38 -27.80 -18.60
N GLN A 201 16.60 -28.99 -19.22
CA GLN A 201 16.50 -30.27 -18.51
C GLN A 201 17.54 -30.41 -17.39
N GLU A 202 18.75 -29.92 -17.61
CA GLU A 202 19.84 -30.04 -16.62
C GLU A 202 19.56 -29.26 -15.37
N LEU A 203 19.04 -28.00 -15.51
CA LEU A 203 18.60 -27.18 -14.37
C LEU A 203 17.47 -27.87 -13.61
N MET A 204 16.47 -28.36 -14.33
CA MET A 204 15.30 -28.99 -13.72
C MET A 204 15.70 -30.28 -12.98
N GLN A 205 16.61 -31.07 -13.57
CA GLN A 205 17.13 -32.29 -12.93
C GLN A 205 17.94 -31.95 -11.67
N GLN A 206 18.84 -30.97 -11.72
CA GLN A 206 19.63 -30.57 -10.56
C GLN A 206 18.71 -30.08 -9.41
N ALA A 207 17.69 -29.28 -9.73
CA ALA A 207 16.73 -28.86 -8.73
C ALA A 207 15.91 -30.01 -8.14
N ALA A 208 15.53 -30.99 -8.97
CA ALA A 208 14.88 -32.22 -8.54
C ALA A 208 15.81 -33.08 -7.66
N ASP A 209 17.09 -33.23 -8.03
CA ASP A 209 18.08 -33.99 -7.25
C ASP A 209 18.30 -33.36 -5.85
N ILE A 210 18.36 -32.01 -5.75
CA ILE A 210 18.44 -31.30 -4.48
C ILE A 210 17.17 -31.56 -3.67
N ARG A 211 15.97 -31.37 -4.28
CA ARG A 211 14.70 -31.65 -3.64
C ARG A 211 14.64 -33.04 -3.04
N ASP A 212 14.98 -34.06 -3.83
CA ASP A 212 14.88 -35.46 -3.42
C ASP A 212 15.91 -35.78 -2.33
N ALA A 213 17.06 -35.09 -2.33
CA ALA A 213 18.11 -35.25 -1.34
C ALA A 213 17.76 -34.68 0.04
N VAL A 214 17.04 -33.56 0.09
CA VAL A 214 16.74 -32.85 1.35
C VAL A 214 15.28 -32.96 1.79
N SER A 215 14.39 -33.44 0.91
CA SER A 215 12.94 -33.57 1.17
C SER A 215 12.37 -32.30 1.82
N PRO A 216 12.36 -31.17 1.12
CA PRO A 216 12.00 -29.88 1.71
C PRO A 216 10.54 -29.87 2.20
N ASP A 217 10.29 -29.17 3.30
CA ASP A 217 8.94 -28.95 3.82
C ASP A 217 8.14 -27.97 2.95
N GLU A 218 8.85 -27.02 2.31
CA GLU A 218 8.30 -26.06 1.37
C GLU A 218 9.24 -25.84 0.18
N ILE A 219 8.68 -25.86 -1.01
CA ILE A 219 9.37 -25.43 -2.24
C ILE A 219 8.69 -24.15 -2.71
N LEU A 220 9.43 -23.06 -2.71
CA LEU A 220 8.95 -21.75 -3.13
C LEU A 220 9.46 -21.44 -4.55
N PHE A 221 8.52 -21.33 -5.48
CA PHE A 221 8.82 -20.90 -6.84
C PHE A 221 8.93 -19.38 -6.89
N VAL A 222 10.12 -18.88 -7.17
CA VAL A 222 10.43 -17.45 -7.24
C VAL A 222 10.36 -16.99 -8.68
N VAL A 223 9.50 -16.02 -8.95
CA VAL A 223 9.28 -15.51 -10.30
C VAL A 223 9.29 -13.98 -10.31
N ASP A 224 9.90 -13.42 -11.36
CA ASP A 224 9.90 -11.99 -11.62
C ASP A 224 8.53 -11.57 -12.17
N ALA A 225 7.81 -10.70 -11.48
CA ALA A 225 6.50 -10.23 -11.90
C ALA A 225 6.55 -9.44 -13.22
N MET A 226 7.71 -8.85 -13.57
CA MET A 226 7.86 -8.00 -14.75
C MET A 226 7.89 -8.78 -16.07
N ILE A 227 8.12 -10.10 -16.06
CA ILE A 227 8.22 -10.91 -17.29
C ILE A 227 6.86 -11.31 -17.90
N GLY A 228 5.74 -10.81 -17.33
CA GLY A 228 4.40 -10.97 -17.91
C GLY A 228 3.99 -12.44 -18.11
N GLN A 229 3.51 -12.79 -19.32
CA GLN A 229 3.02 -14.15 -19.62
C GLN A 229 4.12 -15.22 -19.58
N ASP A 230 5.38 -14.88 -19.77
CA ASP A 230 6.49 -15.84 -19.64
C ASP A 230 6.63 -16.36 -18.21
N ALA A 231 6.17 -15.57 -17.22
CA ALA A 231 6.07 -16.02 -15.83
C ALA A 231 5.13 -17.22 -15.69
N VAL A 232 4.01 -17.21 -16.40
CA VAL A 232 3.02 -18.29 -16.38
C VAL A 232 3.59 -19.56 -17.02
N ASN A 233 4.17 -19.45 -18.22
CA ASN A 233 4.81 -20.56 -18.92
C ASN A 233 5.92 -21.20 -18.08
N THR A 234 6.72 -20.34 -17.43
CA THR A 234 7.80 -20.78 -16.54
C THR A 234 7.24 -21.52 -15.32
N ALA A 235 6.18 -20.98 -14.71
CA ALA A 235 5.54 -21.59 -13.55
C ALA A 235 4.98 -22.99 -13.89
N GLU A 236 4.36 -23.17 -15.06
CA GLU A 236 3.88 -24.48 -15.51
C GLU A 236 5.01 -25.49 -15.66
N ALA A 237 6.12 -25.09 -16.30
CA ALA A 237 7.26 -25.98 -16.47
C ALA A 237 7.93 -26.37 -15.14
N PHE A 238 8.06 -25.43 -14.19
CA PHE A 238 8.59 -25.75 -12.85
C PHE A 238 7.62 -26.61 -12.04
N ARG A 239 6.31 -26.41 -12.18
CA ARG A 239 5.30 -27.28 -11.56
C ARG A 239 5.46 -28.73 -12.02
N ASP A 240 5.63 -28.94 -13.31
CA ASP A 240 5.67 -30.27 -13.92
C ASP A 240 7.04 -30.94 -13.76
N GLY A 241 8.15 -30.18 -13.71
CA GLY A 241 9.52 -30.71 -13.61
C GLY A 241 10.00 -30.88 -12.15
N VAL A 242 9.92 -29.84 -11.35
CA VAL A 242 10.43 -29.84 -9.95
C VAL A 242 9.30 -30.01 -8.94
N GLY A 243 8.16 -29.47 -9.23
CA GLY A 243 7.09 -29.24 -8.26
C GLY A 243 7.37 -28.05 -7.37
N PHE A 244 6.33 -27.41 -6.86
CA PHE A 244 6.44 -26.40 -5.82
C PHE A 244 5.15 -26.29 -5.02
N ASP A 245 5.25 -25.73 -3.82
CA ASP A 245 4.13 -25.62 -2.88
C ASP A 245 3.48 -24.24 -2.90
N GLY A 246 4.25 -23.21 -3.19
CA GLY A 246 3.80 -21.84 -3.27
C GLY A 246 4.66 -20.98 -4.16
N VAL A 247 4.13 -19.81 -4.51
CA VAL A 247 4.77 -18.85 -5.41
C VAL A 247 5.22 -17.62 -4.63
N VAL A 248 6.38 -17.07 -4.98
CA VAL A 248 6.86 -15.78 -4.48
C VAL A 248 7.06 -14.85 -5.68
N LEU A 249 6.35 -13.74 -5.65
CA LEU A 249 6.50 -12.69 -6.65
C LEU A 249 7.62 -11.73 -6.26
N SER A 250 8.65 -11.64 -7.09
CA SER A 250 9.71 -10.66 -6.94
C SER A 250 9.47 -9.46 -7.85
N LYS A 251 10.08 -8.33 -7.53
CA LYS A 251 10.06 -7.08 -8.30
C LYS A 251 8.64 -6.56 -8.63
N LEU A 252 7.70 -6.80 -7.74
CA LEU A 252 6.31 -6.42 -7.95
C LEU A 252 6.10 -4.90 -8.01
N ASP A 253 7.03 -4.12 -7.45
CA ASP A 253 7.08 -2.66 -7.54
C ASP A 253 7.34 -2.14 -8.96
N GLY A 254 8.05 -2.90 -9.79
CA GLY A 254 8.29 -2.58 -11.20
C GLY A 254 7.17 -2.99 -12.15
N ASP A 255 6.24 -3.83 -11.71
CA ASP A 255 5.12 -4.30 -12.53
C ASP A 255 3.92 -3.35 -12.46
N ALA A 256 3.75 -2.53 -13.50
CA ALA A 256 2.59 -1.64 -13.62
C ALA A 256 1.32 -2.36 -14.11
N ARG A 257 1.45 -3.54 -14.75
CA ARG A 257 0.33 -4.29 -15.36
C ARG A 257 -0.29 -5.29 -14.40
N GLY A 258 0.52 -6.09 -13.71
CA GLY A 258 0.07 -7.08 -12.73
C GLY A 258 -0.44 -8.41 -13.32
N GLY A 259 -0.28 -8.62 -14.61
CA GLY A 259 -0.82 -9.79 -15.30
C GLY A 259 -0.27 -11.12 -14.82
N ALA A 260 1.03 -11.16 -14.46
CA ALA A 260 1.65 -12.34 -13.89
C ALA A 260 0.99 -12.74 -12.56
N ALA A 261 0.83 -11.78 -11.65
CA ALA A 261 0.20 -12.02 -10.34
C ALA A 261 -1.23 -12.58 -10.47
N LEU A 262 -2.01 -12.01 -11.39
CA LEU A 262 -3.40 -12.44 -11.65
C LEU A 262 -3.51 -13.79 -12.37
N SER A 263 -2.44 -14.24 -13.02
CA SER A 263 -2.47 -15.45 -13.85
C SER A 263 -1.87 -16.67 -13.14
N ILE A 264 -0.75 -16.50 -12.43
CA ILE A 264 0.04 -17.61 -11.91
C ILE A 264 -0.75 -18.50 -10.94
N ALA A 265 -1.45 -17.90 -9.97
CA ALA A 265 -2.20 -18.66 -8.98
C ALA A 265 -3.30 -19.52 -9.64
N HIS A 266 -4.03 -18.93 -10.59
CA HIS A 266 -5.10 -19.62 -11.30
C HIS A 266 -4.58 -20.75 -12.21
N VAL A 267 -3.50 -20.50 -12.98
CA VAL A 267 -2.97 -21.48 -13.95
C VAL A 267 -2.25 -22.63 -13.25
N THR A 268 -1.49 -22.34 -12.20
CA THR A 268 -0.71 -23.37 -11.49
C THR A 268 -1.51 -24.10 -10.42
N GLY A 269 -2.63 -23.53 -9.96
CA GLY A 269 -3.36 -24.00 -8.80
C GLY A 269 -2.60 -23.85 -7.47
N LYS A 270 -1.51 -23.05 -7.47
CA LYS A 270 -0.68 -22.78 -6.29
C LYS A 270 -0.84 -21.34 -5.83
N GLN A 271 -0.91 -21.16 -4.51
CA GLN A 271 -1.12 -19.83 -3.91
C GLN A 271 0.16 -18.99 -3.96
N ILE A 272 -0.02 -17.69 -4.16
CA ILE A 272 1.06 -16.72 -3.96
C ILE A 272 1.19 -16.54 -2.44
N MET A 273 2.38 -16.81 -1.91
CA MET A 273 2.65 -16.77 -0.48
C MET A 273 3.28 -15.46 -0.03
N PHE A 274 4.18 -14.94 -0.84
CA PHE A 274 4.94 -13.73 -0.55
C PHE A 274 5.09 -12.84 -1.76
N ALA A 275 5.30 -11.55 -1.49
CA ALA A 275 5.62 -10.57 -2.51
C ALA A 275 6.79 -9.68 -2.06
N SER A 276 7.70 -9.41 -2.99
CA SER A 276 8.78 -8.45 -2.82
C SER A 276 8.45 -7.15 -3.55
N ASN A 277 8.32 -6.07 -2.80
CA ASN A 277 7.81 -4.77 -3.26
C ASN A 277 8.89 -3.67 -3.33
N GLY A 278 10.16 -4.06 -3.49
CA GLY A 278 11.29 -3.13 -3.55
C GLY A 278 12.62 -3.84 -3.39
N GLU A 279 13.72 -3.09 -3.37
CA GLU A 279 15.08 -3.62 -3.33
C GLU A 279 15.61 -3.89 -1.91
N LYS A 280 15.07 -3.24 -0.88
CA LYS A 280 15.53 -3.40 0.50
C LYS A 280 15.13 -4.76 1.06
N LEU A 281 15.88 -5.26 2.05
CA LEU A 281 15.60 -6.54 2.69
C LEU A 281 14.25 -6.53 3.44
N GLU A 282 13.81 -5.38 3.89
CA GLU A 282 12.52 -5.16 4.57
C GLU A 282 11.33 -5.06 3.59
N ASP A 283 11.57 -4.85 2.29
CA ASP A 283 10.53 -4.76 1.26
C ASP A 283 10.02 -6.16 0.87
N PHE A 284 9.54 -6.90 1.86
CA PHE A 284 9.07 -8.27 1.72
C PHE A 284 8.00 -8.58 2.75
N ASP A 285 6.84 -9.05 2.29
CA ASP A 285 5.72 -9.41 3.17
C ASP A 285 4.93 -10.60 2.61
N ALA A 286 4.10 -11.20 3.47
CA ALA A 286 3.11 -12.18 3.05
C ALA A 286 2.14 -11.58 2.03
N PHE A 287 1.75 -12.39 1.05
CA PHE A 287 0.80 -11.96 0.03
C PHE A 287 -0.63 -12.11 0.54
N HIS A 288 -1.39 -11.02 0.47
CA HIS A 288 -2.78 -10.96 0.90
C HIS A 288 -3.69 -10.71 -0.33
N PRO A 289 -4.37 -11.75 -0.87
CA PRO A 289 -5.21 -11.62 -2.04
C PRO A 289 -6.30 -10.55 -1.91
N ASP A 290 -6.95 -10.46 -0.75
CA ASP A 290 -7.99 -9.50 -0.42
C ASP A 290 -7.50 -8.04 -0.46
N ARG A 291 -6.33 -7.78 0.12
CA ARG A 291 -5.69 -6.45 0.09
C ARG A 291 -5.25 -6.07 -1.31
N MET A 292 -4.74 -7.05 -2.06
CA MET A 292 -4.30 -6.83 -3.43
C MET A 292 -5.49 -6.53 -4.35
N ALA A 293 -6.59 -7.26 -4.24
CA ALA A 293 -7.84 -6.98 -4.95
C ALA A 293 -8.38 -5.57 -4.62
N SER A 294 -8.34 -5.19 -3.33
CA SER A 294 -8.75 -3.84 -2.90
C SER A 294 -7.88 -2.73 -3.50
N ARG A 295 -6.56 -2.96 -3.62
CA ARG A 295 -5.64 -2.02 -4.31
C ARG A 295 -5.95 -1.90 -5.80
N ILE A 296 -6.18 -3.02 -6.48
CA ILE A 296 -6.54 -3.04 -7.90
C ILE A 296 -7.83 -2.26 -8.17
N LEU A 297 -8.77 -2.26 -7.23
CA LEU A 297 -10.04 -1.53 -7.33
C LEU A 297 -9.99 -0.09 -6.81
N ASP A 298 -8.82 0.44 -6.48
CA ASP A 298 -8.63 1.77 -5.86
C ASP A 298 -9.47 1.97 -4.58
N MET A 299 -9.73 0.87 -3.88
CA MET A 299 -10.45 0.88 -2.60
C MET A 299 -9.53 1.17 -1.40
N GLY A 300 -8.23 1.28 -1.66
CA GLY A 300 -7.19 1.48 -0.66
C GLY A 300 -6.79 0.21 0.08
N ASP A 301 -5.71 0.31 0.84
CA ASP A 301 -5.19 -0.79 1.66
C ASP A 301 -4.98 -0.32 3.10
N LEU A 302 -6.08 -0.02 3.76
CA LEU A 302 -6.08 0.49 5.12
C LEU A 302 -5.47 -0.50 6.12
N LEU A 303 -5.65 -1.81 5.90
CA LEU A 303 -5.13 -2.84 6.80
C LEU A 303 -3.60 -2.89 6.77
N THR A 304 -2.98 -2.87 5.58
CA THR A 304 -1.53 -2.80 5.46
C THR A 304 -0.97 -1.51 6.10
N LEU A 305 -1.66 -0.38 5.93
CA LEU A 305 -1.26 0.88 6.57
C LEU A 305 -1.30 0.79 8.10
N ILE A 306 -2.36 0.18 8.66
CA ILE A 306 -2.50 -0.05 10.10
C ILE A 306 -1.38 -0.96 10.61
N GLU A 307 -1.12 -2.09 9.94
CA GLU A 307 -0.04 -3.02 10.35
C GLU A 307 1.36 -2.38 10.27
N GLN A 308 1.62 -1.56 9.25
CA GLN A 308 2.88 -0.80 9.18
C GLN A 308 2.98 0.22 10.31
N ALA A 309 1.87 0.87 10.64
CA ALA A 309 1.83 1.78 11.79
C ALA A 309 2.08 1.04 13.10
N GLU A 310 1.44 -0.10 13.33
CA GLU A 310 1.62 -0.93 14.54
C GLU A 310 3.06 -1.45 14.68
N LYS A 311 3.70 -1.84 13.58
CA LYS A 311 5.12 -2.25 13.59
C LYS A 311 6.07 -1.09 13.93
N THR A 312 5.70 0.15 13.59
CA THR A 312 6.57 1.33 13.72
C THR A 312 6.33 2.13 14.99
N PHE A 313 5.08 2.16 15.47
CA PHE A 313 4.69 2.91 16.68
C PHE A 313 4.42 1.97 17.84
N THR A 314 5.10 2.20 18.95
CA THR A 314 4.73 1.53 20.19
C THR A 314 3.43 2.16 20.76
N GLN A 315 2.59 1.33 21.41
CA GLN A 315 1.36 1.84 22.05
C GLN A 315 1.63 2.97 23.05
N GLU A 316 2.78 2.94 23.71
CA GLU A 316 3.18 3.98 24.67
C GLU A 316 3.51 5.31 23.99
N GLU A 317 4.17 5.29 22.82
CA GLU A 317 4.47 6.49 22.04
C GLU A 317 3.20 7.11 21.46
N ALA A 318 2.30 6.29 20.93
CA ALA A 318 1.00 6.73 20.43
C ALA A 318 0.15 7.34 21.56
N ALA A 319 0.12 6.73 22.76
CA ALA A 319 -0.60 7.25 23.92
C ALA A 319 0.00 8.57 24.44
N LYS A 320 1.33 8.68 24.52
CA LYS A 320 2.03 9.92 24.89
C LYS A 320 1.73 11.07 23.92
N MET A 321 1.69 10.77 22.63
CA MET A 321 1.38 11.76 21.61
C MET A 321 -0.08 12.20 21.64
N ALA A 322 -1.01 11.26 21.76
CA ALA A 322 -2.43 11.56 21.93
C ALA A 322 -2.68 12.44 23.18
N SER A 323 -2.00 12.15 24.29
CA SER A 323 -2.09 12.96 25.51
C SER A 323 -1.51 14.37 25.33
N LYS A 324 -0.37 14.54 24.64
CA LYS A 324 0.20 15.86 24.33
C LYS A 324 -0.70 16.69 23.40
N LEU A 325 -1.36 16.06 22.42
CA LEU A 325 -2.29 16.74 21.52
C LEU A 325 -3.61 17.11 22.21
N ALA A 326 -4.08 16.28 23.14
CA ALA A 326 -5.30 16.51 23.91
C ALA A 326 -5.09 17.54 25.05
N SER A 327 -3.90 17.57 25.67
CA SER A 327 -3.53 18.53 26.70
C SER A 327 -3.30 19.91 26.09
N SER A 328 -3.70 20.96 26.80
CA SER A 328 -3.42 22.39 26.53
C SER A 328 -3.67 22.89 25.09
N LYS A 329 -4.62 22.32 24.36
CA LYS A 329 -4.98 22.73 22.97
C LYS A 329 -3.81 22.66 21.99
N GLY A 330 -2.94 21.64 22.12
CA GLY A 330 -1.79 21.42 21.23
C GLY A 330 -0.62 22.39 21.45
N LYS A 331 -0.60 23.18 22.52
CA LYS A 331 0.52 24.09 22.81
C LYS A 331 1.82 23.34 23.13
N ASP A 332 1.72 22.13 23.65
CA ASP A 332 2.86 21.29 24.05
C ASP A 332 3.49 20.50 22.89
N PHE A 333 2.92 20.62 21.67
CA PHE A 333 3.50 20.02 20.48
C PHE A 333 4.64 20.90 19.96
N THR A 334 5.85 20.37 19.95
CA THR A 334 7.09 21.07 19.64
C THR A 334 7.63 20.72 18.25
N LEU A 335 8.65 21.44 17.77
CA LEU A 335 9.39 21.07 16.55
C LEU A 335 10.23 19.79 16.74
N ASP A 336 10.64 19.46 17.97
CA ASP A 336 11.26 18.15 18.27
C ASP A 336 10.26 17.00 18.09
N ASP A 337 9.02 17.16 18.56
CA ASP A 337 7.96 16.17 18.34
C ASP A 337 7.63 16.02 16.85
N PHE A 338 7.61 17.13 16.11
CA PHE A 338 7.39 17.15 14.67
C PHE A 338 8.50 16.42 13.91
N LEU A 339 9.77 16.67 14.28
CA LEU A 339 10.92 15.97 13.70
C LEU A 339 10.86 14.46 13.98
N ALA A 340 10.57 14.08 15.23
CA ALA A 340 10.43 12.68 15.61
C ALA A 340 9.32 11.98 14.79
N GLN A 341 8.17 12.63 14.59
CA GLN A 341 7.12 12.10 13.73
C GLN A 341 7.55 11.93 12.27
N MET A 342 8.24 12.92 11.72
CA MET A 342 8.74 12.81 10.35
C MET A 342 9.72 11.63 10.20
N GLU A 343 10.63 11.46 11.17
CA GLU A 343 11.58 10.34 11.17
C GLU A 343 10.86 8.99 11.34
N GLN A 344 9.79 8.91 12.12
CA GLN A 344 8.97 7.71 12.26
C GLN A 344 8.20 7.38 10.98
N VAL A 345 7.54 8.38 10.36
CA VAL A 345 6.86 8.19 9.07
C VAL A 345 7.84 7.70 7.99
N ARG A 346 9.07 8.24 7.99
CA ARG A 346 10.12 7.79 7.07
C ARG A 346 10.53 6.32 7.30
N LYS A 347 10.51 5.83 8.54
CA LYS A 347 10.75 4.41 8.85
C LYS A 347 9.66 3.49 8.32
N MET A 348 8.42 3.99 8.17
CA MET A 348 7.32 3.24 7.55
C MET A 348 7.46 3.10 6.02
N GLY A 349 8.36 3.86 5.40
CA GLY A 349 8.61 3.87 3.96
C GLY A 349 8.43 5.24 3.32
N SER A 350 8.39 5.28 1.98
CA SER A 350 8.16 6.53 1.23
C SER A 350 6.77 7.11 1.55
N ILE A 351 6.71 8.42 1.79
CA ILE A 351 5.45 9.14 2.03
C ILE A 351 4.49 8.96 0.85
N SER A 352 5.01 8.95 -0.36
CA SER A 352 4.23 8.70 -1.59
C SER A 352 3.57 7.31 -1.56
N LYS A 353 4.30 6.28 -1.10
CA LYS A 353 3.79 4.91 -0.96
C LYS A 353 2.67 4.82 0.09
N LEU A 354 2.85 5.48 1.24
CA LEU A 354 1.85 5.51 2.32
C LEU A 354 0.56 6.24 1.91
N LEU A 355 0.69 7.40 1.25
CA LEU A 355 -0.47 8.15 0.73
C LEU A 355 -1.21 7.37 -0.37
N GLY A 356 -0.48 6.62 -1.22
CA GLY A 356 -1.07 5.75 -2.23
C GLY A 356 -1.91 4.58 -1.67
N MET A 357 -1.74 4.21 -0.39
CA MET A 357 -2.54 3.18 0.28
C MET A 357 -3.89 3.71 0.81
N LEU A 358 -4.09 5.03 0.85
CA LEU A 358 -5.35 5.61 1.31
C LEU A 358 -6.42 5.55 0.20
N PRO A 359 -7.68 5.16 0.54
CA PRO A 359 -8.76 5.07 -0.43
C PRO A 359 -9.08 6.43 -1.04
N GLY A 360 -9.29 6.48 -2.36
CA GLY A 360 -9.67 7.69 -3.10
C GLY A 360 -8.53 8.68 -3.40
N MET A 361 -7.28 8.33 -3.10
CA MET A 361 -6.10 9.17 -3.40
C MET A 361 -5.57 9.00 -4.84
N GLY A 362 -6.11 8.07 -5.61
CA GLY A 362 -5.71 7.83 -7.01
C GLY A 362 -5.81 9.07 -7.89
N GLN A 363 -6.79 9.95 -7.65
CA GLN A 363 -6.99 11.19 -8.43
C GLN A 363 -5.90 12.27 -8.21
N ILE A 364 -5.13 12.18 -7.13
CA ILE A 364 -4.05 13.13 -6.82
C ILE A 364 -2.67 12.45 -6.82
N LYS A 365 -2.58 11.28 -7.47
CA LYS A 365 -1.38 10.45 -7.52
C LYS A 365 -0.18 11.19 -8.13
N ASP A 366 -0.40 11.97 -9.18
CA ASP A 366 0.66 12.78 -9.79
C ASP A 366 1.21 13.84 -8.83
N GLN A 367 0.34 14.43 -8.01
CA GLN A 367 0.76 15.39 -6.97
C GLN A 367 1.49 14.69 -5.82
N ILE A 368 1.08 13.47 -5.47
CA ILE A 368 1.74 12.66 -4.44
C ILE A 368 3.13 12.22 -4.92
N ASN A 369 3.25 11.79 -6.17
CA ASN A 369 4.53 11.39 -6.77
C ASN A 369 5.51 12.56 -6.96
N SER A 370 5.01 13.79 -6.96
CA SER A 370 5.86 15.00 -7.03
C SER A 370 6.47 15.41 -5.68
N ILE A 371 6.13 14.72 -4.58
CA ILE A 371 6.74 14.97 -3.26
C ILE A 371 8.18 14.48 -3.29
N ASP A 372 9.14 15.42 -3.30
CA ASP A 372 10.56 15.10 -3.26
C ASP A 372 10.96 14.73 -1.82
N GLU A 373 11.47 13.52 -1.62
CA GLU A 373 12.00 13.07 -0.31
C GLU A 373 13.13 13.97 0.19
N ARG A 374 13.84 14.68 -0.71
CA ARG A 374 14.85 15.67 -0.35
C ARG A 374 14.28 16.86 0.41
N ASP A 375 13.00 17.19 0.22
CA ASP A 375 12.35 18.26 0.98
C ASP A 375 12.12 17.86 2.43
N VAL A 376 11.91 16.58 2.68
CA VAL A 376 11.85 16.01 4.03
C VAL A 376 13.22 16.11 4.71
N ASP A 377 14.31 15.79 3.99
CA ASP A 377 15.67 15.91 4.49
C ASP A 377 16.05 17.37 4.77
N ARG A 378 15.67 18.29 3.88
CA ARG A 378 15.86 19.75 4.08
C ARG A 378 15.11 20.24 5.32
N THR A 379 13.87 19.79 5.50
CA THR A 379 13.06 20.14 6.68
C THR A 379 13.72 19.63 7.97
N ALA A 380 14.19 18.38 7.98
CA ALA A 380 14.92 17.81 9.11
C ALA A 380 16.22 18.60 9.41
N ALA A 381 16.98 18.98 8.37
CA ALA A 381 18.20 19.79 8.51
C ALA A 381 17.93 21.16 9.11
N ILE A 382 16.85 21.84 8.70
CA ILE A 382 16.43 23.13 9.27
C ILE A 382 16.15 22.98 10.76
N ILE A 383 15.37 21.98 11.17
CA ILE A 383 15.02 21.76 12.58
C ILE A 383 16.27 21.40 13.40
N LYS A 384 17.14 20.54 12.89
CA LYS A 384 18.40 20.16 13.56
C LYS A 384 19.37 21.34 13.72
N SER A 385 19.30 22.35 12.85
CA SER A 385 20.08 23.59 12.95
C SER A 385 19.55 24.59 13.98
N MET A 386 18.38 24.36 14.56
CA MET A 386 17.80 25.16 15.63
C MET A 386 18.38 24.74 16.99
N THR A 387 18.44 25.68 17.92
CA THR A 387 18.77 25.37 19.33
C THR A 387 17.62 24.62 20.00
N PRO A 388 17.88 23.84 21.09
CA PRO A 388 16.81 23.15 21.83
C PRO A 388 15.68 24.10 22.25
N HIS A 389 16.00 25.32 22.68
CA HIS A 389 15.00 26.31 23.06
C HIS A 389 14.14 26.79 21.88
N GLU A 390 14.74 26.97 20.69
CA GLU A 390 14.01 27.36 19.48
C GLU A 390 13.09 26.24 18.97
N ARG A 391 13.46 24.98 19.19
CA ARG A 391 12.62 23.83 18.85
C ARG A 391 11.44 23.65 19.78
N GLN A 392 11.63 23.98 21.06
CA GLN A 392 10.55 23.96 22.07
C GLN A 392 9.62 25.17 21.93
N GLU A 393 10.15 26.35 21.66
CA GLU A 393 9.38 27.59 21.55
C GLU A 393 9.65 28.32 20.21
N PRO A 394 9.08 27.86 19.10
CA PRO A 394 9.33 28.44 17.77
C PRO A 394 8.92 29.90 17.61
N THR A 395 8.12 30.43 18.53
CA THR A 395 7.70 31.85 18.56
C THR A 395 8.85 32.82 18.73
N ILE A 396 9.97 32.38 19.31
CA ILE A 396 11.16 33.21 19.51
C ILE A 396 12.03 33.37 18.24
N ILE A 397 11.71 32.65 17.17
CA ILE A 397 12.50 32.64 15.92
C ILE A 397 12.27 33.95 15.15
N ASN A 398 13.07 34.94 15.42
CA ASN A 398 13.11 36.26 14.76
C ASN A 398 13.98 36.23 13.48
N GLY A 399 14.13 37.39 12.82
CA GLY A 399 14.88 37.53 11.56
C GLY A 399 16.36 37.09 11.66
N SER A 400 17.06 37.47 12.73
CA SER A 400 18.48 37.10 12.92
C SER A 400 18.66 35.60 13.18
N ARG A 401 17.75 35.00 13.97
CA ARG A 401 17.76 33.55 14.21
C ARG A 401 17.45 32.76 12.94
N ARG A 402 16.49 33.24 12.12
CA ARG A 402 16.20 32.63 10.81
C ARG A 402 17.42 32.65 9.89
N ALA A 403 18.14 33.75 9.82
CA ALA A 403 19.37 33.84 9.02
C ALA A 403 20.45 32.86 9.50
N ARG A 404 20.66 32.71 10.82
CA ARG A 404 21.59 31.75 11.41
C ARG A 404 21.19 30.29 11.11
N ILE A 405 19.90 29.96 11.30
CA ILE A 405 19.37 28.62 11.02
C ILE A 405 19.51 28.29 9.53
N ALA A 406 19.18 29.23 8.66
CA ALA A 406 19.31 29.07 7.21
C ALA A 406 20.75 28.79 6.79
N LYS A 407 21.73 29.54 7.36
CA LYS A 407 23.16 29.30 7.12
C LYS A 407 23.61 27.93 7.62
N GLY A 408 23.10 27.48 8.78
CA GLY A 408 23.46 26.18 9.37
C GLY A 408 22.90 24.99 8.61
N SER A 409 21.73 25.15 7.96
CA SER A 409 21.06 24.10 7.20
C SER A 409 21.28 24.15 5.69
N GLY A 410 22.02 25.17 5.20
CA GLY A 410 22.31 25.31 3.77
C GLY A 410 21.09 25.67 2.91
N VAL A 411 20.08 26.36 3.50
CA VAL A 411 18.85 26.76 2.81
C VAL A 411 18.67 28.28 2.85
N GLU A 412 17.71 28.78 2.08
CA GLU A 412 17.34 30.19 2.14
C GLU A 412 16.55 30.55 3.40
N VAL A 413 16.60 31.82 3.81
CA VAL A 413 15.87 32.35 4.98
C VAL A 413 14.35 32.19 4.81
N SER A 414 13.87 32.28 3.57
CA SER A 414 12.48 32.04 3.17
C SER A 414 12.01 30.63 3.53
N ALA A 415 12.85 29.62 3.32
CA ALA A 415 12.53 28.22 3.65
C ALA A 415 12.33 28.02 5.15
N VAL A 416 13.17 28.64 5.98
CA VAL A 416 13.01 28.60 7.45
C VAL A 416 11.70 29.28 7.89
N LYS A 417 11.36 30.44 7.29
CA LYS A 417 10.10 31.12 7.55
C LYS A 417 8.90 30.24 7.21
N ASN A 418 8.89 29.68 6.00
CA ASN A 418 7.81 28.83 5.52
C ASN A 418 7.62 27.57 6.39
N LEU A 419 8.72 26.95 6.85
CA LEU A 419 8.64 25.81 7.77
C LEU A 419 7.95 26.17 9.07
N VAL A 420 8.35 27.28 9.69
CA VAL A 420 7.78 27.74 10.98
C VAL A 420 6.28 28.07 10.82
N GLU A 421 5.89 28.74 9.74
CA GLU A 421 4.49 29.05 9.43
C GLU A 421 3.66 27.77 9.23
N ARG A 422 4.13 26.84 8.40
CA ARG A 422 3.48 25.53 8.18
C ARG A 422 3.38 24.71 9.46
N PHE A 423 4.40 24.75 10.31
CA PHE A 423 4.34 24.09 11.62
C PHE A 423 3.20 24.62 12.48
N PHE A 424 3.02 25.95 12.55
CA PHE A 424 1.92 26.55 13.32
C PHE A 424 0.54 26.20 12.72
N GLU A 425 0.42 26.15 11.42
CA GLU A 425 -0.80 25.72 10.73
C GLU A 425 -1.12 24.26 11.02
N ALA A 426 -0.14 23.37 10.88
CA ALA A 426 -0.28 21.94 11.18
C ALA A 426 -0.66 21.73 12.65
N ARG A 427 0.00 22.41 13.58
CA ARG A 427 -0.34 22.38 15.03
C ARG A 427 -1.78 22.81 15.31
N LYS A 428 -2.24 23.86 14.64
CA LYS A 428 -3.62 24.34 14.75
C LYS A 428 -4.63 23.33 14.19
N MET A 429 -4.30 22.69 13.08
CA MET A 429 -5.15 21.68 12.44
C MET A 429 -5.24 20.41 13.30
N MET A 430 -4.11 19.89 13.79
CA MET A 430 -4.07 18.74 14.70
C MET A 430 -4.82 18.99 16.00
N SER A 431 -4.70 20.19 16.57
CA SER A 431 -5.46 20.58 17.76
C SER A 431 -6.98 20.57 17.53
N LYS A 432 -7.43 20.98 16.34
CA LYS A 432 -8.86 20.90 15.97
C LYS A 432 -9.34 19.47 15.82
N MET A 433 -8.54 18.59 15.22
CA MET A 433 -8.86 17.17 15.06
C MET A 433 -8.95 16.46 16.41
N ALA A 434 -8.02 16.72 17.33
CA ALA A 434 -8.03 16.16 18.69
C ALA A 434 -9.24 16.59 19.53
N GLN A 435 -9.88 17.72 19.19
CA GLN A 435 -11.08 18.24 19.86
C GLN A 435 -12.40 17.74 19.23
N GLY A 436 -12.35 16.77 18.32
CA GLY A 436 -13.54 16.19 17.68
C GLY A 436 -14.12 17.02 16.52
N GLY A 437 -13.37 17.97 15.99
CA GLY A 437 -13.69 18.67 14.76
C GLY A 437 -13.30 17.82 13.55
N GLY A 438 -14.30 17.27 12.83
CA GLY A 438 -14.05 16.53 11.59
C GLY A 438 -13.26 17.36 10.58
N MET A 439 -12.49 16.70 9.72
CA MET A 439 -11.78 17.32 8.60
C MET A 439 -12.76 18.11 7.71
N PRO A 440 -12.51 19.38 7.39
CA PRO A 440 -13.29 20.08 6.39
C PRO A 440 -13.01 19.42 5.02
N GLY A 441 -14.03 18.73 4.48
CA GLY A 441 -13.95 18.15 3.13
C GLY A 441 -14.02 16.63 3.00
N MET A 442 -14.05 15.85 4.11
CA MET A 442 -14.35 14.42 4.05
C MET A 442 -15.77 14.16 4.57
N PRO A 443 -16.64 13.50 3.80
CA PRO A 443 -17.92 12.98 4.30
C PRO A 443 -17.62 11.95 5.39
N GLY A 444 -18.27 12.08 6.56
CA GLY A 444 -17.98 11.32 7.75
C GLY A 444 -17.87 9.81 7.52
N MET A 445 -16.78 9.22 7.97
CA MET A 445 -16.66 7.77 8.17
C MET A 445 -17.57 7.36 9.33
N PRO A 446 -18.56 6.49 9.12
CA PRO A 446 -19.31 5.90 10.22
C PRO A 446 -18.47 4.78 10.83
N GLY A 447 -17.97 4.96 12.04
CA GLY A 447 -17.45 3.82 12.77
C GLY A 447 -16.29 4.00 13.74
N MET A 448 -15.83 5.21 14.07
CA MET A 448 -14.82 5.36 15.11
C MET A 448 -15.19 6.43 16.13
N GLY A 449 -15.81 6.00 17.24
CA GLY A 449 -16.12 6.90 18.35
C GLY A 449 -17.34 6.51 19.19
N GLY A 450 -17.41 5.26 19.64
CA GLY A 450 -18.38 4.82 20.64
C GLY A 450 -17.83 4.92 22.06
N GLY A 451 -17.85 6.11 22.68
CA GLY A 451 -17.75 6.26 24.12
C GLY A 451 -19.14 6.56 24.71
N PRO A 452 -19.53 5.98 25.87
CA PRO A 452 -20.89 6.10 26.39
C PRO A 452 -21.17 7.47 27.00
N GLY A 453 -22.25 8.06 26.57
CA GLY A 453 -23.01 9.00 27.39
C GLY A 453 -22.59 10.46 27.41
N ARG A 454 -23.01 11.23 26.42
CA ARG A 454 -23.34 12.63 26.65
C ARG A 454 -24.77 12.91 26.15
N GLN A 455 -25.63 13.19 27.13
CA GLN A 455 -27.00 13.64 26.95
C GLN A 455 -27.05 14.77 25.89
N LYS A 456 -27.95 14.62 24.94
CA LYS A 456 -28.32 15.68 23.99
C LYS A 456 -28.75 16.92 24.80
N LYS A 457 -27.91 17.95 24.84
CA LYS A 457 -28.38 19.29 25.18
C LYS A 457 -29.39 19.71 24.11
N GLN A 458 -30.63 19.86 24.52
CA GLN A 458 -31.69 20.48 23.72
C GLN A 458 -31.17 21.83 23.20
N ILE A 459 -31.15 21.97 21.88
CA ILE A 459 -30.91 23.24 21.20
C ILE A 459 -32.08 24.13 21.62
N LYS A 460 -31.80 25.11 22.47
CA LYS A 460 -32.77 26.18 22.76
C LYS A 460 -33.08 26.86 21.43
N GLN A 461 -34.31 26.71 20.95
CA GLN A 461 -34.85 27.49 19.84
C GLN A 461 -34.57 28.96 20.10
N ALA A 462 -33.91 29.62 19.16
CA ALA A 462 -33.73 31.07 19.18
C ALA A 462 -35.11 31.71 19.28
N LYS A 463 -35.34 32.49 20.33
CA LYS A 463 -36.54 33.29 20.50
C LYS A 463 -36.73 34.16 19.27
N GLY A 464 -37.79 33.90 18.51
CA GLY A 464 -38.16 34.69 17.33
C GLY A 464 -38.24 36.17 17.70
N LYS A 465 -37.70 37.01 16.83
CA LYS A 465 -37.82 38.48 16.96
C LYS A 465 -39.29 38.86 17.19
N ARG A 466 -39.56 39.59 18.24
CA ARG A 466 -40.91 40.10 18.55
C ARG A 466 -41.45 40.89 17.34
N LYS A 467 -42.58 40.46 16.81
CA LYS A 467 -43.26 41.15 15.72
C LYS A 467 -43.65 42.57 16.21
N SER A 468 -43.46 43.57 15.34
CA SER A 468 -43.83 44.95 15.61
C SER A 468 -45.32 45.06 16.01
N GLY A 469 -45.62 45.82 17.01
CA GLY A 469 -47.00 46.07 17.46
C GLY A 469 -47.80 46.97 16.53
N ASN A 470 -47.18 47.54 15.48
CA ASN A 470 -47.86 48.41 14.53
C ASN A 470 -48.39 47.59 13.34
N PRO A 471 -49.72 47.58 13.05
CA PRO A 471 -50.33 46.77 12.00
C PRO A 471 -49.80 47.06 10.59
N MET A 472 -49.45 48.32 10.28
CA MET A 472 -48.90 48.69 8.97
C MET A 472 -47.47 48.18 8.74
N LYS A 473 -46.62 48.25 9.79
CA LYS A 473 -45.26 47.69 9.72
C LYS A 473 -45.28 46.17 9.59
N ARG A 474 -46.23 45.51 10.20
CA ARG A 474 -46.40 44.05 10.14
C ARG A 474 -46.79 43.57 8.76
N LYS A 475 -47.71 44.29 8.08
CA LYS A 475 -48.09 44.04 6.68
C LYS A 475 -46.92 44.25 5.71
N ALA A 476 -46.13 45.30 5.92
CA ALA A 476 -44.95 45.56 5.05
C ALA A 476 -43.85 44.52 5.28
N GLU A 477 -43.61 44.03 6.50
CA GLU A 477 -42.66 42.95 6.79
C GLU A 477 -43.13 41.60 6.23
N GLU A 478 -44.42 41.29 6.24
CA GLU A 478 -45.00 40.08 5.65
C GLU A 478 -44.93 40.11 4.12
N GLN A 479 -45.18 41.27 3.49
CA GLN A 479 -45.04 41.45 2.04
C GLN A 479 -43.58 41.36 1.58
N ALA A 480 -42.64 41.93 2.33
CA ALA A 480 -41.21 41.82 2.05
C ALA A 480 -40.67 40.39 2.25
N ALA A 481 -41.23 39.64 3.21
CA ALA A 481 -40.88 38.24 3.43
C ALA A 481 -41.45 37.30 2.33
N ALA A 482 -42.66 37.61 1.80
CA ALA A 482 -43.27 36.89 0.68
C ALA A 482 -42.48 37.12 -0.64
N ALA A 483 -42.13 38.38 -0.93
CA ALA A 483 -41.31 38.70 -2.12
C ALA A 483 -39.93 38.07 -2.10
N ARG A 484 -39.27 37.95 -0.91
CA ARG A 484 -38.01 37.20 -0.76
C ARG A 484 -38.17 35.69 -0.93
N ARG A 485 -39.32 35.11 -0.56
CA ARG A 485 -39.63 33.71 -0.82
C ARG A 485 -39.90 33.43 -2.30
N GLU A 486 -40.58 34.31 -3.00
CA GLU A 486 -40.78 34.20 -4.46
C GLU A 486 -39.47 34.34 -5.22
N GLN A 487 -38.60 35.30 -4.85
CA GLN A 487 -37.26 35.40 -5.45
C GLN A 487 -36.36 34.21 -5.18
N ALA A 488 -36.46 33.61 -3.99
CA ALA A 488 -35.71 32.39 -3.67
C ALA A 488 -36.28 31.15 -4.38
N ALA A 489 -37.59 31.10 -4.66
CA ALA A 489 -38.20 30.01 -5.43
C ALA A 489 -37.94 30.13 -6.92
N ALA A 490 -37.70 31.30 -7.45
CA ALA A 490 -37.34 31.54 -8.85
C ALA A 490 -35.85 31.27 -9.17
N GLN A 491 -35.01 31.13 -8.13
CA GLN A 491 -33.56 30.89 -8.28
C GLN A 491 -33.10 29.49 -7.80
N GLY A 492 -33.99 28.59 -7.40
CA GLY A 492 -33.63 27.28 -6.86
C GLY A 492 -34.30 26.14 -7.60
N GLY A 493 -33.53 25.32 -8.31
CA GLY A 493 -33.94 23.97 -8.69
C GLY A 493 -34.19 23.11 -7.45
N ALA A 494 -34.89 21.99 -7.58
CA ALA A 494 -35.51 21.16 -6.53
C ALA A 494 -34.60 20.67 -5.37
N PHE A 495 -33.32 21.07 -5.30
CA PHE A 495 -32.37 20.68 -4.23
C PHE A 495 -31.45 21.82 -3.73
N GLY A 496 -31.77 23.09 -3.97
CA GLY A 496 -31.13 24.21 -3.28
C GLY A 496 -29.65 24.46 -3.55
N LEU A 497 -29.10 23.98 -4.68
CA LEU A 497 -27.76 24.30 -5.15
C LEU A 497 -27.83 25.20 -6.36
N PRO A 498 -27.09 26.35 -6.40
CA PRO A 498 -27.05 27.18 -7.58
C PRO A 498 -26.35 26.47 -8.74
N ALA A 499 -26.94 26.53 -9.94
CA ALA A 499 -26.28 26.12 -11.16
C ALA A 499 -25.02 26.98 -11.36
N GLN A 500 -23.85 26.40 -11.32
CA GLN A 500 -22.60 27.03 -11.76
C GLN A 500 -22.58 26.99 -13.28
N GLU A 501 -22.75 28.14 -13.91
CA GLU A 501 -22.31 28.37 -15.26
C GLU A 501 -20.78 28.26 -15.33
N ASP A 502 -20.29 27.48 -16.28
CA ASP A 502 -18.88 27.38 -16.65
C ASP A 502 -18.35 28.79 -16.99
N LYS A 503 -17.59 29.36 -16.05
CA LYS A 503 -16.69 30.49 -16.34
C LYS A 503 -15.28 29.95 -16.27
N ASN A 504 -14.58 30.00 -17.39
CA ASN A 504 -13.15 29.80 -17.58
C ASN A 504 -12.37 30.29 -16.35
N PHE A 505 -11.73 29.35 -15.65
CA PHE A 505 -10.83 29.66 -14.55
C PHE A 505 -9.49 30.10 -15.17
N GLU A 506 -9.32 31.40 -15.38
CA GLU A 506 -8.01 31.99 -15.68
C GLU A 506 -7.19 32.07 -14.38
N LEU A 507 -6.07 31.37 -14.37
CA LEU A 507 -5.08 31.45 -13.31
C LEU A 507 -4.53 32.89 -13.22
N PRO A 508 -4.40 33.47 -12.00
CA PRO A 508 -3.79 34.79 -11.81
C PRO A 508 -2.37 34.84 -12.39
N ASP A 509 -2.03 35.97 -13.03
CA ASP A 509 -0.76 36.19 -13.75
C ASP A 509 0.50 36.07 -12.87
N GLU A 510 0.36 36.04 -11.56
CA GLU A 510 1.45 35.77 -10.62
C GLU A 510 1.93 34.31 -10.64
N PHE A 511 1.08 33.35 -11.05
CA PHE A 511 1.45 31.94 -11.17
C PHE A 511 2.13 31.58 -12.49
N LYS A 512 1.95 32.39 -13.55
CA LYS A 512 2.61 32.17 -14.85
C LYS A 512 4.11 32.51 -14.84
N LYS A 513 4.58 33.28 -13.85
CA LYS A 513 6.00 33.66 -13.70
C LYS A 513 6.86 32.61 -12.96
N PHE A 514 6.24 31.51 -12.45
CA PHE A 514 6.97 30.47 -11.71
C PHE A 514 7.22 29.19 -12.52
N MET A 515 6.78 29.15 -13.79
CA MET A 515 6.96 27.99 -14.68
C MET A 515 7.68 28.33 -16.00
N GLY A 516 8.53 29.34 -15.99
CA GLY A 516 9.45 29.67 -17.08
C GLY A 516 10.89 29.40 -16.70
#